data_e308e926d27cf8d8324d53bf09569cf9
#
_entry.id   e308e926d27cf8d8324d53bf09569cf9
#
_cell.length_a   1.000
_cell.length_b   1.000
_cell.length_c   1.000
_cell.angle_alpha   90.00
_cell.angle_beta   90.00
_cell.angle_gamma   90.00
#
_symmetry.space_group_name_H-M   'P 1'
#
loop_
_entity.id
_entity.type
_entity.pdbx_description
1 polymer ?
#
loop_
_entity_poly.entity_id
_entity_poly.type
_entity_poly.pdbx_seq_one_letter_code
_entity_poly.pdbx_strand_id
1 'polypeptide(L)'
;MVEKTTSDIIELRPNIYLIKAEKPGSHIYVIKGNNKNVLIDTGIAMNFPRLKASLQKMDLRPKDVHFIILTHEHFDHIGATMYFFDTAVVAAHRLAANKIELQDEFVTWMKYFNTSRKLFHANIWLEDGTTIDLGNYKLNTIHTPGHTSGCICLYEPREKLLFSGDTVFGGGKLSSISSSGNISDYMNSLQRLSSLKVKGLFPAHGRPSEDPEGDILRGFEHAFNLFNDTKILFDAVIQKWGQQGLAERALLRMTSGKSK
;
A
#
# COMPACT_ATOMS: atom_id res chain seq x y z
N MET A 1 -26.45 -17.34 -24.67
CA MET A 1 -25.19 -16.55 -24.50
C MET A 1 -24.56 -17.02 -23.19
N VAL A 2 -23.48 -17.80 -23.29
CA VAL A 2 -22.75 -18.26 -22.09
C VAL A 2 -21.95 -17.09 -21.59
N GLU A 3 -22.33 -16.52 -20.43
CA GLU A 3 -21.49 -15.57 -19.70
C GLU A 3 -20.11 -16.21 -19.50
N LYS A 4 -19.08 -15.60 -20.09
CA LYS A 4 -17.70 -15.88 -19.72
C LYS A 4 -17.52 -15.40 -18.29
N THR A 5 -17.77 -16.25 -17.31
CA THR A 5 -17.33 -16.03 -15.93
C THR A 5 -15.81 -15.93 -15.96
N THR A 6 -15.29 -14.69 -16.00
CA THR A 6 -13.87 -14.45 -15.80
C THR A 6 -13.53 -14.93 -14.39
N SER A 7 -12.65 -15.91 -14.29
CA SER A 7 -12.21 -16.43 -12.99
C SER A 7 -11.76 -15.28 -12.08
N ASP A 8 -12.21 -15.29 -10.82
CA ASP A 8 -11.79 -14.34 -9.80
C ASP A 8 -10.32 -14.52 -9.40
N ILE A 9 -9.74 -15.67 -9.77
CA ILE A 9 -8.38 -16.05 -9.48
C ILE A 9 -7.61 -16.15 -10.80
N ILE A 10 -6.46 -15.50 -10.85
CA ILE A 10 -5.54 -15.55 -12.00
C ILE A 10 -4.18 -16.04 -11.49
N GLU A 11 -3.65 -17.09 -12.08
CA GLU A 11 -2.23 -17.44 -11.89
C GLU A 11 -1.37 -16.53 -12.77
N LEU A 12 -0.55 -15.70 -12.11
CA LEU A 12 0.32 -14.71 -12.77
C LEU A 12 1.67 -15.30 -13.14
N ARG A 13 2.17 -16.20 -12.29
CA ARG A 13 3.43 -16.96 -12.40
C ARG A 13 3.23 -18.27 -11.65
N PRO A 14 4.06 -19.30 -11.86
CA PRO A 14 3.97 -20.53 -11.08
C PRO A 14 3.93 -20.23 -9.58
N ASN A 15 2.87 -20.65 -8.90
CA ASN A 15 2.66 -20.42 -7.47
C ASN A 15 2.42 -18.95 -7.03
N ILE A 16 2.19 -18.03 -7.96
CA ILE A 16 1.78 -16.65 -7.66
C ILE A 16 0.41 -16.39 -8.27
N TYR A 17 -0.55 -16.12 -7.42
CA TYR A 17 -1.95 -15.93 -7.79
C TYR A 17 -2.45 -14.55 -7.39
N LEU A 18 -3.28 -13.98 -8.23
CA LEU A 18 -4.07 -12.79 -7.96
C LEU A 18 -5.51 -13.23 -7.65
N ILE A 19 -6.02 -12.88 -6.48
CA ILE A 19 -7.46 -12.86 -6.17
C ILE A 19 -7.95 -11.45 -6.45
N LYS A 20 -8.81 -11.31 -7.48
CA LYS A 20 -9.32 -9.99 -7.88
C LYS A 20 -10.15 -9.35 -6.77
N ALA A 21 -9.94 -8.06 -6.61
CA ALA A 21 -10.74 -7.24 -5.70
C ALA A 21 -12.22 -7.26 -6.05
N GLU A 22 -13.03 -7.23 -5.01
CA GLU A 22 -14.43 -6.81 -5.07
C GLU A 22 -14.54 -5.46 -4.35
N LYS A 23 -15.03 -4.45 -5.05
CA LYS A 23 -15.09 -3.10 -4.51
C LYS A 23 -15.92 -3.07 -3.21
N PRO A 24 -15.46 -2.31 -2.19
CA PRO A 24 -14.35 -1.37 -2.19
C PRO A 24 -12.98 -1.95 -1.80
N GLY A 25 -12.79 -3.28 -1.75
CA GLY A 25 -11.54 -3.92 -1.32
C GLY A 25 -10.42 -3.86 -2.36
N SER A 26 -9.20 -4.17 -1.91
CA SER A 26 -7.99 -4.33 -2.73
C SER A 26 -7.85 -5.74 -3.31
N HIS A 27 -6.99 -5.91 -4.31
CA HIS A 27 -6.49 -7.21 -4.73
C HIS A 27 -5.70 -7.88 -3.62
N ILE A 28 -5.72 -9.20 -3.62
CA ILE A 28 -4.93 -10.03 -2.71
C ILE A 28 -4.03 -10.89 -3.55
N TYR A 29 -2.74 -10.91 -3.26
CA TYR A 29 -1.81 -11.81 -3.92
C TYR A 29 -1.49 -12.99 -3.01
N VAL A 30 -1.53 -14.19 -3.57
CA VAL A 30 -1.19 -15.43 -2.88
C VAL A 30 0.10 -15.95 -3.47
N ILE A 31 1.10 -16.20 -2.63
CA ILE A 31 2.36 -16.84 -3.02
C ILE A 31 2.47 -18.15 -2.27
N LYS A 32 2.47 -19.26 -3.02
CA LYS A 32 2.76 -20.59 -2.47
C LYS A 32 4.29 -20.79 -2.45
N GLY A 33 4.89 -20.54 -1.31
CA GLY A 33 6.31 -20.80 -1.11
C GLY A 33 6.58 -22.28 -0.81
N ASN A 34 7.83 -22.71 -0.92
CA ASN A 34 8.18 -24.10 -0.63
C ASN A 34 7.83 -24.51 0.82
N ASN A 35 7.96 -23.56 1.74
CA ASN A 35 7.76 -23.82 3.17
C ASN A 35 6.65 -22.96 3.79
N LYS A 36 6.22 -21.90 3.11
CA LYS A 36 5.30 -20.90 3.65
C LYS A 36 4.35 -20.37 2.58
N ASN A 37 3.05 -20.41 2.85
CA ASN A 37 2.07 -19.73 2.03
C ASN A 37 1.89 -18.29 2.56
N VAL A 38 1.94 -17.34 1.67
CA VAL A 38 1.94 -15.90 1.98
C VAL A 38 0.77 -15.21 1.30
N LEU A 39 0.12 -14.29 2.01
CA LEU A 39 -0.74 -13.28 1.43
C LEU A 39 -0.02 -11.94 1.41
N ILE A 40 -0.13 -11.22 0.30
CA ILE A 40 0.16 -9.79 0.23
C ILE A 40 -1.21 -9.10 0.26
N ASP A 41 -1.47 -8.37 1.32
CA ASP A 41 -2.75 -7.81 1.74
C ASP A 41 -3.84 -8.86 1.99
N THR A 42 -4.96 -8.43 2.56
CA THR A 42 -6.07 -9.30 2.92
C THR A 42 -7.42 -8.80 2.41
N GLY A 43 -7.43 -7.62 1.80
CA GLY A 43 -8.67 -6.99 1.37
C GLY A 43 -9.51 -6.46 2.54
N ILE A 44 -10.78 -6.20 2.26
CA ILE A 44 -11.74 -5.71 3.25
C ILE A 44 -12.37 -6.86 4.03
N ALA A 45 -12.67 -6.63 5.31
CA ALA A 45 -13.22 -7.65 6.22
C ALA A 45 -14.50 -8.32 5.71
N MET A 46 -15.42 -7.56 5.11
CA MET A 46 -16.69 -8.08 4.60
C MET A 46 -16.50 -9.10 3.46
N ASN A 47 -15.37 -9.06 2.75
CA ASN A 47 -15.07 -9.98 1.65
C ASN A 47 -14.32 -11.24 2.11
N PHE A 48 -14.11 -11.44 3.43
CA PHE A 48 -13.43 -12.64 3.95
C PHE A 48 -14.08 -13.96 3.50
N PRO A 49 -15.43 -14.13 3.45
CA PRO A 49 -16.01 -15.37 2.92
C PRO A 49 -15.56 -15.70 1.49
N ARG A 50 -15.43 -14.67 0.64
CA ARG A 50 -14.93 -14.81 -0.73
C ARG A 50 -13.44 -15.14 -0.76
N LEU A 51 -12.62 -14.47 0.06
CA LEU A 51 -11.20 -14.81 0.21
C LEU A 51 -11.03 -16.27 0.64
N LYS A 52 -11.78 -16.72 1.65
CA LYS A 52 -11.79 -18.12 2.09
C LYS A 52 -12.14 -19.09 0.96
N ALA A 53 -13.19 -18.80 0.18
CA ALA A 53 -13.59 -19.63 -0.95
C ALA A 53 -12.52 -19.63 -2.06
N SER A 54 -11.84 -18.50 -2.31
CA SER A 54 -10.74 -18.40 -3.27
C SER A 54 -9.54 -19.22 -2.82
N LEU A 55 -9.18 -19.18 -1.55
CA LEU A 55 -8.11 -20.01 -0.99
C LEU A 55 -8.44 -21.51 -1.16
N GLN A 56 -9.68 -21.92 -0.91
CA GLN A 56 -10.10 -23.31 -1.06
C GLN A 56 -9.96 -23.82 -2.51
N LYS A 57 -10.20 -22.96 -3.51
CA LYS A 57 -9.97 -23.29 -4.93
C LYS A 57 -8.49 -23.51 -5.27
N MET A 58 -7.59 -23.07 -4.40
CA MET A 58 -6.14 -23.25 -4.50
C MET A 58 -5.62 -24.32 -3.52
N ASP A 59 -6.52 -25.17 -2.97
CA ASP A 59 -6.23 -26.20 -1.97
C ASP A 59 -5.62 -25.61 -0.68
N LEU A 60 -6.01 -24.38 -0.31
CA LEU A 60 -5.58 -23.70 0.91
C LEU A 60 -6.79 -23.42 1.80
N ARG A 61 -6.57 -23.49 3.10
CA ARG A 61 -7.50 -22.99 4.12
C ARG A 61 -6.89 -21.75 4.78
N PRO A 62 -7.66 -20.89 5.43
CA PRO A 62 -7.09 -19.77 6.17
C PRO A 62 -5.94 -20.16 7.11
N LYS A 63 -6.02 -21.30 7.77
CA LYS A 63 -4.98 -21.81 8.67
C LYS A 63 -3.69 -22.28 7.96
N ASP A 64 -3.73 -22.47 6.66
CA ASP A 64 -2.59 -22.86 5.84
C ASP A 64 -1.83 -21.61 5.30
N VAL A 65 -2.34 -20.42 5.60
CA VAL A 65 -1.64 -19.14 5.43
C VAL A 65 -0.71 -18.93 6.62
N HIS A 66 0.59 -18.86 6.36
CA HIS A 66 1.60 -18.74 7.39
C HIS A 66 2.06 -17.31 7.62
N PHE A 67 1.97 -16.49 6.59
CA PHE A 67 2.50 -15.14 6.60
C PHE A 67 1.58 -14.17 5.85
N ILE A 68 1.38 -12.99 6.40
CA ILE A 68 0.65 -11.89 5.75
C ILE A 68 1.58 -10.70 5.73
N ILE A 69 1.79 -10.11 4.55
CA ILE A 69 2.55 -8.89 4.36
C ILE A 69 1.58 -7.80 3.96
N LEU A 70 1.42 -6.79 4.79
CA LEU A 70 0.56 -5.65 4.54
C LEU A 70 1.35 -4.58 3.80
N THR A 71 0.86 -4.16 2.63
CA THR A 71 1.51 -3.13 1.82
C THR A 71 1.41 -1.76 2.47
N HIS A 72 0.30 -1.49 3.15
CA HIS A 72 0.09 -0.29 3.97
C HIS A 72 -1.13 -0.47 4.90
N GLU A 73 -1.49 0.56 5.64
CA GLU A 73 -2.41 0.51 6.76
C GLU A 73 -3.89 0.77 6.44
N HIS A 74 -4.31 0.95 5.20
CA HIS A 74 -5.72 1.23 4.88
C HIS A 74 -6.62 0.00 5.03
N PHE A 75 -7.87 0.26 5.44
CA PHE A 75 -8.88 -0.77 5.78
C PHE A 75 -9.14 -1.78 4.67
N ASP A 76 -9.05 -1.38 3.42
CA ASP A 76 -9.30 -2.24 2.26
C ASP A 76 -8.13 -3.15 1.90
N HIS A 77 -6.99 -2.97 2.59
CA HIS A 77 -5.82 -3.85 2.54
C HIS A 77 -5.70 -4.72 3.78
N ILE A 78 -5.99 -4.16 4.96
CA ILE A 78 -5.75 -4.82 6.23
C ILE A 78 -7.01 -5.47 6.83
N GLY A 79 -8.19 -5.20 6.27
CA GLY A 79 -9.48 -5.44 6.92
C GLY A 79 -9.75 -6.89 7.27
N ALA A 80 -9.36 -7.86 6.46
CA ALA A 80 -9.57 -9.27 6.76
C ALA A 80 -8.42 -9.92 7.55
N THR A 81 -7.35 -9.19 7.88
CA THR A 81 -6.21 -9.72 8.66
C THR A 81 -6.64 -10.33 9.99
N MET A 82 -7.65 -9.75 10.63
CA MET A 82 -8.19 -10.23 11.90
C MET A 82 -8.65 -11.71 11.88
N TYR A 83 -8.99 -12.24 10.72
CA TYR A 83 -9.43 -13.64 10.59
C TYR A 83 -8.28 -14.63 10.50
N PHE A 84 -7.05 -14.16 10.39
CA PHE A 84 -5.82 -14.95 10.28
C PHE A 84 -4.90 -14.77 11.49
N PHE A 85 -5.23 -13.83 12.38
CA PHE A 85 -4.31 -13.38 13.44
C PHE A 85 -3.85 -14.51 14.38
N ASP A 86 -4.70 -15.52 14.62
CA ASP A 86 -4.36 -16.66 15.46
C ASP A 86 -3.48 -17.72 14.73
N THR A 87 -3.31 -17.61 13.41
CA THR A 87 -2.67 -18.65 12.59
C THR A 87 -1.52 -18.16 11.72
N ALA A 88 -1.52 -16.89 11.35
CA ALA A 88 -0.52 -16.29 10.47
C ALA A 88 0.31 -15.22 11.20
N VAL A 89 1.59 -15.15 10.86
CA VAL A 89 2.45 -14.03 11.26
C VAL A 89 2.15 -12.84 10.36
N VAL A 90 1.83 -11.71 10.95
CA VAL A 90 1.53 -10.46 10.24
C VAL A 90 2.75 -9.56 10.22
N ALA A 91 3.15 -9.10 9.04
CA ALA A 91 4.24 -8.17 8.84
C ALA A 91 3.77 -6.90 8.13
N ALA A 92 4.26 -5.76 8.53
CA ALA A 92 4.00 -4.47 7.92
C ALA A 92 5.22 -3.55 8.13
N HIS A 93 5.34 -2.52 7.31
CA HIS A 93 6.33 -1.48 7.62
C HIS A 93 6.03 -0.86 8.99
N ARG A 94 7.07 -0.53 9.77
CA ARG A 94 6.91 -0.03 11.16
C ARG A 94 5.94 1.15 11.28
N LEU A 95 5.89 2.05 10.27
CA LEU A 95 4.98 3.19 10.29
C LEU A 95 3.52 2.75 10.08
N ALA A 96 3.25 1.78 9.22
CA ALA A 96 1.93 1.17 9.07
C ALA A 96 1.55 0.39 10.34
N ALA A 97 2.46 -0.44 10.88
CA ALA A 97 2.27 -1.20 12.10
C ALA A 97 1.87 -0.32 13.29
N ASN A 98 2.54 0.83 13.43
CA ASN A 98 2.22 1.81 14.48
C ASN A 98 0.79 2.35 14.35
N LYS A 99 0.34 2.68 13.12
CA LYS A 99 -1.02 3.16 12.87
C LYS A 99 -2.09 2.11 13.16
N ILE A 100 -1.79 0.86 12.81
CA ILE A 100 -2.66 -0.28 13.10
C ILE A 100 -2.77 -0.51 14.61
N GLU A 101 -1.65 -0.49 15.33
CA GLU A 101 -1.59 -0.72 16.78
C GLU A 101 -2.28 0.40 17.56
N LEU A 102 -2.08 1.66 17.18
CA LEU A 102 -2.77 2.80 17.77
C LEU A 102 -4.24 2.91 17.36
N GLN A 103 -4.72 2.06 16.44
CA GLN A 103 -6.07 2.14 15.87
C GLN A 103 -6.40 3.54 15.33
N ASP A 104 -5.43 4.13 14.63
CA ASP A 104 -5.57 5.47 14.05
C ASP A 104 -6.67 5.48 12.99
N GLU A 105 -7.89 5.82 13.41
CA GLU A 105 -9.08 5.79 12.56
C GLU A 105 -9.00 6.79 11.39
N PHE A 106 -8.23 7.87 11.53
CA PHE A 106 -8.05 8.86 10.48
C PHE A 106 -7.15 8.39 9.35
N VAL A 107 -6.17 7.53 9.66
CA VAL A 107 -5.24 6.98 8.68
C VAL A 107 -5.74 5.64 8.16
N THR A 108 -6.19 4.75 9.03
CA THR A 108 -6.61 3.40 8.63
C THR A 108 -7.99 3.35 8.00
N TRP A 109 -8.84 4.33 8.25
CA TRP A 109 -10.24 4.41 7.84
C TRP A 109 -11.12 3.24 8.33
N MET A 110 -10.65 2.48 9.30
CA MET A 110 -11.36 1.31 9.85
C MET A 110 -12.73 1.65 10.41
N LYS A 111 -12.91 2.86 10.96
CA LYS A 111 -14.17 3.33 11.52
C LYS A 111 -15.31 3.40 10.50
N TYR A 112 -15.01 3.79 9.27
CA TYR A 112 -16.02 4.04 8.24
C TYR A 112 -16.64 2.77 7.67
N PHE A 113 -16.00 1.62 7.85
CA PHE A 113 -16.40 0.36 7.24
C PHE A 113 -16.90 -0.70 8.23
N ASN A 114 -17.27 -0.24 9.45
CA ASN A 114 -17.94 -1.04 10.52
C ASN A 114 -17.37 -2.46 10.62
N THR A 115 -16.05 -2.58 10.61
CA THR A 115 -15.38 -3.85 10.81
C THR A 115 -15.49 -4.23 12.27
N SER A 116 -15.77 -5.51 12.56
CA SER A 116 -15.79 -5.99 13.92
C SER A 116 -14.49 -5.60 14.63
N ARG A 117 -14.57 -5.12 15.88
CA ARG A 117 -13.44 -4.60 16.66
C ARG A 117 -12.44 -5.69 17.12
N LYS A 118 -12.27 -6.76 16.35
CA LYS A 118 -11.22 -7.72 16.64
C LYS A 118 -9.89 -7.08 16.27
N LEU A 119 -9.14 -6.69 17.29
CA LEU A 119 -7.84 -6.04 17.13
C LEU A 119 -6.80 -7.04 16.65
N PHE A 120 -5.89 -6.57 15.84
CA PHE A 120 -4.67 -7.29 15.50
C PHE A 120 -3.51 -6.29 15.52
N HIS A 121 -2.30 -6.81 15.54
CA HIS A 121 -1.06 -6.03 15.44
C HIS A 121 -0.12 -6.67 14.43
N ALA A 122 0.87 -5.95 13.96
CA ALA A 122 1.94 -6.53 13.17
C ALA A 122 2.96 -7.22 14.11
N ASN A 123 3.18 -8.52 13.88
CA ASN A 123 4.15 -9.31 14.65
C ASN A 123 5.59 -8.98 14.26
N ILE A 124 5.79 -8.56 13.00
CA ILE A 124 7.09 -8.21 12.44
C ILE A 124 7.02 -6.83 11.81
N TRP A 125 7.95 -5.98 12.18
CA TRP A 125 8.15 -4.68 11.56
C TRP A 125 9.17 -4.81 10.42
N LEU A 126 8.71 -4.49 9.21
CA LEU A 126 9.54 -4.47 8.03
C LEU A 126 10.21 -3.10 7.88
N GLU A 127 11.47 -3.13 7.51
CA GLU A 127 12.24 -1.96 7.12
C GLU A 127 12.66 -2.07 5.66
N ASP A 128 13.05 -0.96 5.08
CA ASP A 128 13.60 -0.91 3.73
C ASP A 128 14.78 -1.88 3.58
N GLY A 129 14.80 -2.65 2.48
CA GLY A 129 15.83 -3.67 2.23
C GLY A 129 15.63 -5.00 2.96
N THR A 130 14.61 -5.16 3.83
CA THR A 130 14.29 -6.45 4.44
C THR A 130 13.95 -7.47 3.36
N THR A 131 14.56 -8.65 3.41
CA THR A 131 14.26 -9.75 2.49
C THR A 131 13.49 -10.87 3.19
N ILE A 132 12.37 -11.28 2.59
CA ILE A 132 11.55 -12.40 3.04
C ILE A 132 11.78 -13.56 2.08
N ASP A 133 12.40 -14.65 2.58
CA ASP A 133 12.73 -15.84 1.78
C ASP A 133 11.62 -16.89 1.95
N LEU A 134 10.98 -17.26 0.85
CA LEU A 134 9.91 -18.26 0.78
C LEU A 134 10.41 -19.61 0.21
N GLY A 135 11.71 -19.71 -0.03
CA GLY A 135 12.38 -20.88 -0.65
C GLY A 135 12.42 -20.78 -2.18
N ASN A 136 11.27 -20.73 -2.83
CA ASN A 136 11.15 -20.57 -4.29
C ASN A 136 11.10 -19.10 -4.75
N TYR A 137 10.69 -18.17 -3.90
CA TYR A 137 10.65 -16.74 -4.15
C TYR A 137 11.30 -15.96 -3.01
N LYS A 138 11.88 -14.80 -3.32
CA LYS A 138 12.40 -13.83 -2.35
C LYS A 138 11.72 -12.50 -2.59
N LEU A 139 11.18 -11.91 -1.53
CA LEU A 139 10.54 -10.62 -1.58
C LEU A 139 11.41 -9.60 -0.85
N ASN A 140 11.94 -8.64 -1.59
CA ASN A 140 12.67 -7.50 -1.03
C ASN A 140 11.68 -6.38 -0.73
N THR A 141 11.63 -5.94 0.51
CA THR A 141 10.84 -4.81 0.93
C THR A 141 11.49 -3.51 0.44
N ILE A 142 10.71 -2.67 -0.22
CA ILE A 142 11.10 -1.33 -0.63
C ILE A 142 10.13 -0.36 0.04
N HIS A 143 10.61 0.47 0.96
CA HIS A 143 9.78 1.51 1.57
C HIS A 143 9.49 2.59 0.53
N THR A 144 8.20 2.80 0.25
CA THR A 144 7.70 3.69 -0.80
C THR A 144 6.64 4.64 -0.23
N PRO A 145 7.01 5.51 0.74
CA PRO A 145 6.04 6.46 1.30
C PRO A 145 5.55 7.43 0.23
N GLY A 146 4.35 7.95 0.44
CA GLY A 146 3.73 8.91 -0.49
C GLY A 146 2.21 8.87 -0.40
N HIS A 147 1.57 7.77 -0.80
CA HIS A 147 0.15 7.53 -0.56
C HIS A 147 -0.15 7.50 0.94
N THR A 148 0.57 6.68 1.69
CA THR A 148 0.69 6.76 3.15
C THR A 148 2.18 6.75 3.54
N SER A 149 2.47 7.08 4.80
CA SER A 149 3.83 7.00 5.33
C SER A 149 4.33 5.56 5.49
N GLY A 150 3.42 4.60 5.59
CA GLY A 150 3.71 3.18 5.81
C GLY A 150 3.78 2.33 4.55
N CYS A 151 3.59 2.90 3.35
CA CYS A 151 3.57 2.16 2.10
C CYS A 151 4.89 1.43 1.83
N ILE A 152 4.77 0.18 1.40
CA ILE A 152 5.87 -0.62 0.85
C ILE A 152 5.48 -1.24 -0.48
N CYS A 153 6.48 -1.40 -1.34
CA CYS A 153 6.44 -2.33 -2.45
C CYS A 153 7.25 -3.59 -2.11
N LEU A 154 6.85 -4.71 -2.69
CA LEU A 154 7.59 -5.96 -2.57
C LEU A 154 8.17 -6.33 -3.92
N TYR A 155 9.48 -6.46 -4.00
CA TYR A 155 10.18 -6.76 -5.24
C TYR A 155 10.77 -8.17 -5.22
N GLU A 156 10.40 -8.98 -6.20
CA GLU A 156 10.99 -10.30 -6.46
C GLU A 156 12.08 -10.15 -7.53
N PRO A 157 13.38 -10.28 -7.18
CA PRO A 157 14.47 -9.85 -8.06
C PRO A 157 14.77 -10.83 -9.20
N ARG A 158 14.49 -12.13 -9.05
CA ARG A 158 14.81 -13.15 -10.05
C ARG A 158 13.92 -13.01 -11.30
N GLU A 159 12.62 -12.88 -11.10
CA GLU A 159 11.64 -12.72 -12.17
C GLU A 159 11.28 -11.26 -12.43
N LYS A 160 11.82 -10.34 -11.60
CA LYS A 160 11.62 -8.89 -11.69
C LYS A 160 10.15 -8.49 -11.55
N LEU A 161 9.50 -9.03 -10.51
CA LEU A 161 8.10 -8.75 -10.20
C LEU A 161 8.00 -7.71 -9.09
N LEU A 162 7.11 -6.75 -9.27
CA LEU A 162 6.84 -5.71 -8.28
C LEU A 162 5.37 -5.74 -7.87
N PHE A 163 5.11 -6.01 -6.59
CA PHE A 163 3.81 -5.82 -5.95
C PHE A 163 3.81 -4.42 -5.36
N SER A 164 3.09 -3.52 -5.99
CA SER A 164 3.22 -2.07 -5.71
C SER A 164 2.24 -1.54 -4.68
N GLY A 165 1.32 -2.37 -4.16
CA GLY A 165 0.24 -1.84 -3.31
C GLY A 165 -0.44 -0.66 -4.00
N ASP A 166 -0.53 0.46 -3.30
CA ASP A 166 -1.12 1.71 -3.77
C ASP A 166 -0.08 2.76 -4.19
N THR A 167 1.17 2.33 -4.43
CA THR A 167 2.22 3.26 -4.86
C THR A 167 2.09 3.65 -6.33
N VAL A 168 1.82 2.68 -7.22
CA VAL A 168 1.64 2.95 -8.67
C VAL A 168 0.75 1.88 -9.29
N PHE A 169 -0.16 2.31 -10.16
CA PHE A 169 -1.11 1.47 -10.87
C PHE A 169 -0.81 1.41 -12.37
N GLY A 170 -1.50 0.52 -13.07
CA GLY A 170 -1.44 0.45 -14.53
C GLY A 170 -1.78 1.80 -15.18
N GLY A 171 -1.05 2.14 -16.25
CA GLY A 171 -1.13 3.44 -16.91
C GLY A 171 -0.40 4.57 -16.17
N GLY A 172 0.44 4.25 -15.16
CA GLY A 172 1.15 5.23 -14.35
C GLY A 172 0.25 6.06 -13.44
N LYS A 173 -0.94 5.56 -13.13
CA LYS A 173 -1.86 6.24 -12.21
C LYS A 173 -1.32 6.15 -10.79
N LEU A 174 -1.55 7.23 -10.03
CA LEU A 174 -1.19 7.33 -8.63
C LEU A 174 -2.44 7.17 -7.75
N SER A 175 -2.25 6.67 -6.54
CA SER A 175 -3.27 6.77 -5.50
C SER A 175 -3.35 8.20 -4.96
N SER A 176 -4.44 8.52 -4.28
CA SER A 176 -4.55 9.79 -3.55
C SER A 176 -3.50 9.86 -2.43
N ILE A 177 -3.10 11.06 -2.07
CA ILE A 177 -2.26 11.27 -0.88
C ILE A 177 -3.20 11.26 0.33
N SER A 178 -2.99 10.30 1.22
CA SER A 178 -3.76 10.13 2.45
C SER A 178 -3.20 10.98 3.59
N SER A 179 -3.87 10.96 4.75
CA SER A 179 -3.55 11.78 5.92
C SER A 179 -2.11 11.65 6.42
N SER A 180 -1.47 10.48 6.24
CA SER A 180 -0.08 10.24 6.63
C SER A 180 0.92 10.37 5.47
N GLY A 181 0.46 10.59 4.25
CA GLY A 181 1.28 10.68 3.04
C GLY A 181 1.72 12.11 2.71
N ASN A 182 2.61 12.23 1.74
CA ASN A 182 2.99 13.51 1.15
C ASN A 182 3.58 13.34 -0.26
N ILE A 183 3.51 14.41 -1.05
CA ILE A 183 3.92 14.36 -2.46
C ILE A 183 5.43 14.26 -2.65
N SER A 184 6.23 14.85 -1.77
CA SER A 184 7.70 14.81 -1.86
C SER A 184 8.21 13.38 -1.70
N ASP A 185 7.72 12.66 -0.69
CA ASP A 185 8.05 11.25 -0.48
C ASP A 185 7.54 10.40 -1.64
N TYR A 186 6.36 10.69 -2.17
CA TYR A 186 5.78 9.96 -3.29
C TYR A 186 6.66 10.06 -4.55
N MET A 187 7.08 11.28 -4.88
CA MET A 187 7.98 11.54 -5.99
C MET A 187 9.30 10.78 -5.83
N ASN A 188 9.93 10.86 -4.64
CA ASN A 188 11.18 10.16 -4.34
C ASN A 188 11.02 8.63 -4.43
N SER A 189 9.90 8.10 -3.95
CA SER A 189 9.57 6.67 -4.03
C SER A 189 9.48 6.20 -5.49
N LEU A 190 8.77 6.93 -6.33
CA LEU A 190 8.63 6.59 -7.75
C LEU A 190 9.93 6.76 -8.53
N GLN A 191 10.73 7.79 -8.22
CA GLN A 191 12.08 7.94 -8.77
C GLN A 191 12.95 6.73 -8.45
N ARG A 192 12.88 6.24 -7.22
CA ARG A 192 13.60 5.04 -6.82
C ARG A 192 13.10 3.80 -7.58
N LEU A 193 11.78 3.61 -7.69
CA LEU A 193 11.21 2.49 -8.43
C LEU A 193 11.56 2.53 -9.92
N SER A 194 11.67 3.71 -10.54
CA SER A 194 12.03 3.85 -11.96
C SER A 194 13.45 3.37 -12.28
N SER A 195 14.31 3.23 -11.29
CA SER A 195 15.65 2.66 -11.45
C SER A 195 15.68 1.12 -11.45
N LEU A 196 14.56 0.46 -11.11
CA LEU A 196 14.45 -0.98 -11.07
C LEU A 196 14.12 -1.56 -12.45
N LYS A 197 14.58 -2.78 -12.68
CA LYS A 197 14.13 -3.59 -13.82
C LYS A 197 12.87 -4.37 -13.43
N VAL A 198 11.72 -4.00 -13.98
CA VAL A 198 10.42 -4.58 -13.64
C VAL A 198 9.77 -5.21 -14.87
N LYS A 199 9.54 -6.53 -14.84
CA LYS A 199 8.85 -7.28 -15.89
C LYS A 199 7.38 -7.57 -15.58
N GLY A 200 6.99 -7.45 -14.32
CA GLY A 200 5.60 -7.60 -13.87
C GLY A 200 5.29 -6.58 -12.78
N LEU A 201 4.31 -5.74 -13.01
CA LEU A 201 3.81 -4.76 -12.04
C LEU A 201 2.40 -5.17 -11.62
N PHE A 202 2.24 -5.44 -10.35
CA PHE A 202 1.05 -6.00 -9.72
C PHE A 202 0.51 -5.05 -8.65
N PRO A 203 -0.38 -4.12 -9.02
CA PRO A 203 -0.94 -3.13 -8.11
C PRO A 203 -2.10 -3.71 -7.28
N ALA A 204 -2.42 -3.06 -6.17
CA ALA A 204 -3.56 -3.47 -5.35
C ALA A 204 -4.93 -3.12 -5.97
N HIS A 205 -4.96 -2.19 -6.91
CA HIS A 205 -6.19 -1.83 -7.62
C HIS A 205 -5.96 -1.79 -9.13
N GLY A 206 -7.04 -2.08 -9.89
CA GLY A 206 -6.97 -2.08 -11.35
C GLY A 206 -6.47 -3.39 -11.94
N ARG A 207 -5.82 -3.36 -13.10
CA ARG A 207 -5.26 -4.54 -13.77
C ARG A 207 -3.74 -4.58 -13.56
N PRO A 208 -3.13 -5.78 -13.55
CA PRO A 208 -1.69 -5.89 -13.74
C PRO A 208 -1.25 -5.10 -14.98
N SER A 209 -0.08 -4.48 -14.89
CA SER A 209 0.43 -3.61 -15.96
C SER A 209 0.86 -4.42 -17.18
N GLU A 210 0.57 -3.89 -18.36
CA GLU A 210 1.06 -4.41 -19.65
C GLU A 210 2.41 -3.78 -20.05
N ASP A 211 2.77 -2.64 -19.41
CA ASP A 211 4.02 -1.90 -19.63
C ASP A 211 4.62 -1.45 -18.28
N PRO A 212 5.18 -2.39 -17.49
CA PRO A 212 5.58 -2.14 -16.11
C PRO A 212 6.57 -0.98 -15.93
N GLU A 213 7.67 -0.96 -16.70
CA GLU A 213 8.69 0.09 -16.59
C GLU A 213 8.14 1.45 -17.07
N GLY A 214 7.36 1.46 -18.17
CA GLY A 214 6.71 2.67 -18.67
C GLY A 214 5.65 3.21 -17.70
N ASP A 215 4.91 2.34 -17.02
CA ASP A 215 3.92 2.77 -16.02
C ASP A 215 4.58 3.40 -14.79
N ILE A 216 5.69 2.83 -14.31
CA ILE A 216 6.44 3.40 -13.21
C ILE A 216 7.01 4.77 -13.60
N LEU A 217 7.54 4.90 -14.82
CA LEU A 217 8.08 6.18 -15.32
C LEU A 217 6.97 7.23 -15.44
N ARG A 218 5.83 6.89 -16.04
CA ARG A 218 4.65 7.78 -16.10
C ARG A 218 4.17 8.18 -14.70
N GLY A 219 4.17 7.25 -13.76
CA GLY A 219 3.85 7.54 -12.36
C GLY A 219 4.81 8.55 -11.74
N PHE A 220 6.11 8.40 -12.01
CA PHE A 220 7.11 9.38 -11.57
C PHE A 220 6.87 10.76 -12.19
N GLU A 221 6.60 10.84 -13.49
CA GLU A 221 6.30 12.09 -14.19
C GLU A 221 5.05 12.77 -13.60
N HIS A 222 4.00 12.00 -13.32
CA HIS A 222 2.79 12.52 -12.68
C HIS A 222 3.07 13.08 -11.28
N ALA A 223 3.83 12.35 -10.45
CA ALA A 223 4.21 12.81 -9.11
C ALA A 223 5.09 14.07 -9.17
N PHE A 224 6.04 14.12 -10.11
CA PHE A 224 6.92 15.27 -10.32
C PHE A 224 6.13 16.52 -10.70
N ASN A 225 5.16 16.39 -11.62
CA ASN A 225 4.30 17.51 -12.03
C ASN A 225 3.45 17.98 -10.83
N LEU A 226 2.82 17.07 -10.09
CA LEU A 226 2.04 17.40 -8.91
C LEU A 226 2.89 18.08 -7.82
N PHE A 227 4.12 17.62 -7.63
CA PHE A 227 5.08 18.26 -6.71
C PHE A 227 5.40 19.69 -7.12
N ASN A 228 5.68 19.92 -8.41
CA ASN A 228 5.98 21.26 -8.93
C ASN A 228 4.78 22.20 -8.81
N ASP A 229 3.57 21.73 -9.12
CA ASP A 229 2.33 22.51 -8.97
C ASP A 229 2.13 22.92 -7.51
N THR A 230 2.35 21.98 -6.58
CA THR A 230 2.25 22.25 -5.13
C THR A 230 3.31 23.26 -4.68
N LYS A 231 4.53 23.16 -5.19
CA LYS A 231 5.61 24.10 -4.90
C LYS A 231 5.28 25.50 -5.41
N ILE A 232 4.79 25.63 -6.65
CA ILE A 232 4.39 26.92 -7.23
C ILE A 232 3.32 27.57 -6.37
N LEU A 233 2.30 26.80 -5.93
CA LEU A 233 1.26 27.31 -5.04
C LEU A 233 1.82 27.77 -3.70
N PHE A 234 2.74 26.98 -3.12
CA PHE A 234 3.40 27.33 -1.86
C PHE A 234 4.23 28.62 -1.99
N ASP A 235 5.05 28.72 -3.05
CA ASP A 235 5.87 29.90 -3.31
C ASP A 235 5.00 31.15 -3.53
N ALA A 236 3.86 31.05 -4.24
CA ALA A 236 2.92 32.13 -4.43
C ALA A 236 2.28 32.58 -3.10
N VAL A 237 1.94 31.63 -2.23
CA VAL A 237 1.42 31.91 -0.89
C VAL A 237 2.50 32.62 -0.05
N ILE A 238 3.73 32.13 -0.05
CA ILE A 238 4.85 32.75 0.68
C ILE A 238 5.12 34.18 0.17
N GLN A 239 5.15 34.41 -1.14
CA GLN A 239 5.29 35.76 -1.71
C GLN A 239 4.18 36.69 -1.27
N LYS A 240 2.92 36.24 -1.33
CA LYS A 240 1.76 37.03 -0.93
C LYS A 240 1.74 37.37 0.57
N TRP A 241 2.21 36.44 1.40
CA TRP A 241 2.16 36.57 2.86
C TRP A 241 3.51 37.03 3.46
N GLY A 242 4.63 36.77 2.77
CA GLY A 242 5.96 37.20 3.17
C GLY A 242 6.15 38.72 3.07
N GLN A 243 5.48 39.38 2.13
CA GLN A 243 5.43 40.85 2.07
C GLN A 243 4.62 41.49 3.22
N GLN A 244 3.87 40.70 4.00
CA GLN A 244 3.10 41.14 5.18
C GLN A 244 3.46 40.37 6.47
N GLY A 245 4.59 39.67 6.48
CA GLY A 245 5.19 39.07 7.66
C GLY A 245 4.30 38.16 8.48
N LEU A 246 4.24 36.84 8.15
CA LEU A 246 3.74 35.82 9.12
C LEU A 246 4.48 35.93 10.48
N ALA A 247 5.78 36.24 10.43
CA ALA A 247 6.59 36.51 11.62
C ALA A 247 6.20 37.81 12.33
N GLU A 248 5.92 38.90 11.59
CA GLU A 248 5.45 40.16 12.19
C GLU A 248 4.06 40.04 12.80
N ARG A 249 3.13 39.32 12.13
CA ARG A 249 1.78 39.09 12.69
C ARG A 249 1.81 38.13 13.89
N ALA A 250 2.67 37.13 13.89
CA ALA A 250 2.86 36.27 15.06
C ALA A 250 3.50 37.05 16.23
N LEU A 251 4.48 37.88 15.93
CA LEU A 251 5.10 38.76 16.94
C LEU A 251 4.13 39.80 17.50
N LEU A 252 3.32 40.47 16.63
CA LEU A 252 2.29 41.44 17.04
C LEU A 252 1.18 40.77 17.87
N ARG A 253 0.79 39.54 17.58
CA ARG A 253 -0.15 38.79 18.43
C ARG A 253 0.45 38.37 19.76
N MET A 254 1.75 38.06 19.81
CA MET A 254 2.47 37.77 21.07
C MET A 254 2.72 38.99 21.92
N THR A 255 2.88 40.18 21.32
CA THR A 255 3.10 41.42 22.03
C THR A 255 1.79 42.11 22.45
N SER A 256 0.72 41.97 21.69
CA SER A 256 -0.60 42.53 22.04
C SER A 256 -1.39 41.72 23.07
N GLY A 257 -0.95 40.48 23.39
CA GLY A 257 -1.53 39.64 24.43
C GLY A 257 -0.97 39.84 25.85
N LYS A 258 -0.06 40.82 26.05
CA LYS A 258 0.58 41.11 27.37
C LYS A 258 0.04 42.36 28.06
N SER A 259 -1.11 42.85 27.70
CA SER A 259 -1.77 43.91 28.44
C SER A 259 -3.22 43.56 28.73
N LYS A 260 -3.42 42.69 29.71
CA LYS A 260 -4.58 42.70 30.62
C LYS A 260 -4.21 41.97 31.89
#